data_2de012518eb296ce359a2e089746c5b9
#
_entry.id   2de012518eb296ce359a2e089746c5b9
#
_cell.length_a   1.000
_cell.length_b   1.000
_cell.length_c   1.000
_cell.angle_alpha   90.00
_cell.angle_beta   90.00
_cell.angle_gamma   90.00
#
_symmetry.space_group_name_H-M   'P 1'
#
loop_
_entity.id
_entity.type
_entity.pdbx_description
1 polymer ?
#
loop_
_entity_poly.entity_id
_entity_poly.type
_entity_poly.pdbx_seq_one_letter_code
_entity_poly.pdbx_strand_id
1 'polypeptide(L)'
;MRTTVIYKLYSAKINKSFISYTTDMKRAMNNLKCYKKTGRVHRSKSADIIAQDDAECIVLQRYEDAPNRNFILGELNKFKASEDQDVLVNKLIFLKTKEARLKENREKYHETNAQLQYYYANKFKINRANVLKKMKKTGRLPQEGTLRKYEISQEEVDACI
;
A
#
# COMPACT_ATOMS: atom_id res chain seq x y z
N MET A 1 -32.17 -1.56 -0.37
CA MET A 1 -31.48 -2.31 0.72
C MET A 1 -30.12 -2.77 0.24
N ARG A 2 -29.08 -2.54 1.00
CA ARG A 2 -27.70 -2.87 0.60
C ARG A 2 -27.15 -3.93 1.56
N THR A 3 -27.13 -5.18 1.11
CA THR A 3 -26.60 -6.29 1.88
C THR A 3 -25.07 -6.25 1.90
N THR A 4 -24.47 -6.26 3.09
CA THR A 4 -23.04 -6.43 3.27
C THR A 4 -22.76 -7.85 3.74
N VAL A 5 -21.79 -8.51 3.12
CA VAL A 5 -21.43 -9.89 3.40
C VAL A 5 -20.00 -9.94 3.91
N ILE A 6 -19.77 -10.52 5.07
CA ILE A 6 -18.45 -10.90 5.56
C ILE A 6 -18.18 -12.32 5.08
N TYR A 7 -17.03 -12.55 4.48
CA TYR A 7 -16.63 -13.83 3.91
C TYR A 7 -15.19 -14.17 4.22
N LYS A 8 -14.89 -15.45 4.21
CA LYS A 8 -13.56 -16.05 4.38
C LYS A 8 -13.16 -16.71 3.07
N LEU A 9 -11.98 -16.39 2.56
CA LEU A 9 -11.28 -17.20 1.57
C LEU A 9 -10.35 -18.13 2.34
N TYR A 10 -10.33 -19.40 1.97
CA TYR A 10 -9.52 -20.42 2.63
C TYR A 10 -8.96 -21.40 1.59
N SER A 11 -7.74 -21.87 1.83
CA SER A 11 -7.15 -23.00 1.12
C SER A 11 -6.52 -23.95 2.14
N ALA A 12 -6.98 -25.20 2.14
CA ALA A 12 -6.43 -26.24 2.99
C ALA A 12 -5.00 -26.61 2.58
N LYS A 13 -4.72 -26.53 1.28
CA LYS A 13 -3.42 -26.89 0.69
C LYS A 13 -2.26 -26.09 1.23
N ILE A 14 -2.46 -24.80 1.46
CA ILE A 14 -1.44 -23.89 2.03
C ILE A 14 -1.76 -23.49 3.48
N ASN A 15 -2.86 -23.99 4.03
CA ASN A 15 -3.38 -23.66 5.35
C ASN A 15 -3.40 -22.15 5.62
N LYS A 16 -4.01 -21.38 4.72
CA LYS A 16 -4.13 -19.91 4.82
C LYS A 16 -5.56 -19.45 4.66
N SER A 17 -5.90 -18.41 5.42
CA SER A 17 -7.21 -17.76 5.35
C SER A 17 -7.09 -16.25 5.16
N PHE A 18 -8.13 -15.66 4.55
CA PHE A 18 -8.27 -14.22 4.37
C PHE A 18 -9.72 -13.83 4.61
N ILE A 19 -9.99 -13.00 5.60
CA ILE A 19 -11.34 -12.56 5.95
C ILE A 19 -11.57 -11.12 5.49
N SER A 20 -12.63 -10.89 4.73
CA SER A 20 -12.97 -9.59 4.18
C SER A 20 -14.48 -9.39 4.10
N TYR A 21 -14.91 -8.23 3.61
CA TYR A 21 -16.32 -7.94 3.36
C TYR A 21 -16.56 -7.38 1.97
N THR A 22 -17.77 -7.55 1.47
CA THR A 22 -18.21 -7.00 0.18
C THR A 22 -19.69 -6.65 0.23
N THR A 23 -20.10 -5.70 -0.58
CA THR A 23 -21.52 -5.39 -0.85
C THR A 23 -22.01 -6.04 -2.17
N ASP A 24 -21.11 -6.68 -2.90
CA ASP A 24 -21.39 -7.39 -4.13
C ASP A 24 -20.70 -8.76 -4.13
N MET A 25 -21.37 -9.74 -3.53
CA MET A 25 -20.86 -11.10 -3.43
C MET A 25 -20.71 -11.77 -4.80
N LYS A 26 -21.63 -11.46 -5.75
CA LYS A 26 -21.56 -11.99 -7.11
C LYS A 26 -20.27 -11.57 -7.81
N ARG A 27 -19.91 -10.28 -7.69
CA ARG A 27 -18.66 -9.74 -8.24
C ARG A 27 -17.44 -10.36 -7.56
N ALA A 28 -17.46 -10.53 -6.23
CA ALA A 28 -16.37 -11.16 -5.48
C ALA A 28 -16.14 -12.60 -5.97
N MET A 29 -17.20 -13.39 -6.14
CA MET A 29 -17.13 -14.75 -6.64
C MET A 29 -16.69 -14.83 -8.12
N ASN A 30 -17.16 -13.92 -8.95
CA ASN A 30 -16.73 -13.85 -10.36
C ASN A 30 -15.24 -13.52 -10.47
N ASN A 31 -14.74 -12.61 -9.64
CA ASN A 31 -13.31 -12.30 -9.58
C ASN A 31 -12.49 -13.54 -9.19
N LEU A 32 -12.93 -14.29 -8.17
CA LEU A 32 -12.27 -15.54 -7.77
C LEU A 32 -12.20 -16.55 -8.94
N LYS A 33 -13.33 -16.77 -9.64
CA LYS A 33 -13.40 -17.65 -10.82
C LYS A 33 -12.49 -17.17 -11.95
N CYS A 34 -12.48 -15.86 -12.22
CA CYS A 34 -11.64 -15.26 -13.24
C CYS A 34 -10.15 -15.47 -12.93
N TYR A 35 -9.72 -15.27 -11.69
CA TYR A 35 -8.33 -15.51 -11.29
C TYR A 35 -7.92 -16.98 -11.43
N LYS A 36 -8.77 -17.92 -11.02
CA LYS A 36 -8.54 -19.36 -11.25
C LYS A 36 -8.36 -19.69 -12.73
N LYS A 37 -9.15 -19.05 -13.62
CA LYS A 37 -9.11 -19.30 -15.08
C LYS A 37 -7.90 -18.65 -15.76
N THR A 38 -7.50 -17.45 -15.37
CA THR A 38 -6.50 -16.65 -16.09
C THR A 38 -5.09 -16.76 -15.52
N GLY A 39 -4.94 -17.31 -14.31
CA GLY A 39 -3.66 -17.35 -13.60
C GLY A 39 -3.07 -15.97 -13.25
N ARG A 40 -3.82 -14.89 -13.50
CA ARG A 40 -3.36 -13.52 -13.20
C ARG A 40 -3.51 -13.26 -11.72
N VAL A 41 -2.41 -13.38 -11.00
CA VAL A 41 -2.33 -13.07 -9.58
C VAL A 41 -2.37 -11.56 -9.40
N HIS A 42 -3.46 -11.04 -8.80
CA HIS A 42 -3.51 -9.66 -8.35
C HIS A 42 -2.55 -9.48 -7.17
N ARG A 43 -1.92 -8.30 -7.03
CA ARG A 43 -1.07 -7.94 -5.87
C ARG A 43 -1.89 -7.75 -4.58
N SER A 44 -2.86 -8.62 -4.32
CA SER A 44 -3.68 -8.59 -3.11
C SER A 44 -3.12 -9.57 -2.08
N LYS A 45 -3.38 -9.30 -0.79
CA LYS A 45 -2.99 -10.21 0.30
C LYS A 45 -3.63 -11.59 0.22
N SER A 46 -4.71 -11.73 -0.55
CA SER A 46 -5.40 -12.98 -0.80
C SER A 46 -4.91 -13.73 -2.05
N ALA A 47 -3.92 -13.17 -2.77
CA ALA A 47 -3.48 -13.70 -4.05
C ALA A 47 -3.03 -15.16 -3.99
N ASP A 48 -2.23 -15.49 -2.96
CA ASP A 48 -1.68 -16.84 -2.78
C ASP A 48 -2.79 -17.87 -2.51
N ILE A 49 -3.85 -17.47 -1.78
CA ILE A 49 -5.02 -18.33 -1.53
C ILE A 49 -5.80 -18.54 -2.82
N ILE A 50 -6.06 -17.45 -3.55
CA ILE A 50 -6.86 -17.50 -4.79
C ILE A 50 -6.17 -18.32 -5.87
N ALA A 51 -4.84 -18.36 -5.87
CA ALA A 51 -4.04 -19.14 -6.81
C ALA A 51 -4.18 -20.67 -6.61
N GLN A 52 -4.66 -21.10 -5.43
CA GLN A 52 -4.86 -22.53 -5.17
C GLN A 52 -6.13 -23.05 -5.83
N ASP A 53 -6.09 -24.26 -6.34
CA ASP A 53 -7.23 -24.96 -6.95
C ASP A 53 -8.32 -25.30 -5.92
N ASP A 54 -7.92 -25.56 -4.66
CA ASP A 54 -8.80 -25.86 -3.53
C ASP A 54 -9.34 -24.60 -2.81
N ALA A 55 -9.05 -23.39 -3.33
CA ALA A 55 -9.52 -22.16 -2.71
C ALA A 55 -11.05 -22.09 -2.66
N GLU A 56 -11.56 -21.92 -1.44
CA GLU A 56 -12.98 -21.81 -1.14
C GLU A 56 -13.35 -20.40 -0.66
N CYS A 57 -14.61 -20.01 -0.92
CA CYS A 57 -15.17 -18.77 -0.39
C CYS A 57 -16.36 -19.10 0.49
N ILE A 58 -16.19 -18.91 1.78
CA ILE A 58 -17.17 -19.23 2.84
C ILE A 58 -17.81 -17.93 3.29
N VAL A 59 -19.15 -17.85 3.25
CA VAL A 59 -19.91 -16.73 3.83
C VAL A 59 -19.97 -16.93 5.34
N LEU A 60 -19.42 -15.96 6.08
CA LEU A 60 -19.44 -15.98 7.55
C LEU A 60 -20.72 -15.32 8.10
N GLN A 61 -21.06 -14.14 7.55
CA GLN A 61 -22.24 -13.40 8.02
C GLN A 61 -22.79 -12.48 6.93
N ARG A 62 -24.10 -12.24 6.96
CA ARG A 62 -24.82 -11.28 6.12
C ARG A 62 -25.46 -10.21 6.98
N TYR A 63 -25.36 -8.96 6.57
CA TYR A 63 -25.97 -7.81 7.22
C TYR A 63 -26.83 -7.09 6.20
N GLU A 64 -28.12 -7.05 6.44
CA GLU A 64 -29.06 -6.21 5.70
C GLU A 64 -29.05 -4.83 6.34
N ASP A 65 -28.82 -3.78 5.52
CA ASP A 65 -28.78 -2.39 5.97
C ASP A 65 -27.82 -2.12 7.15
N ALA A 66 -26.57 -2.56 7.03
CA ALA A 66 -25.56 -2.29 8.04
C ALA A 66 -25.46 -0.77 8.32
N PRO A 67 -25.50 -0.32 9.60
CA PRO A 67 -25.65 1.08 9.96
C PRO A 67 -24.52 1.98 9.46
N ASN A 68 -23.30 1.47 9.41
CA ASN A 68 -22.16 2.16 8.84
C ASN A 68 -20.96 1.23 8.64
N ARG A 69 -19.91 1.77 7.97
CA ARG A 69 -18.68 1.02 7.71
C ARG A 69 -17.94 0.61 8.99
N ASN A 70 -17.97 1.43 10.04
CA ASN A 70 -17.24 1.11 11.28
C ASN A 70 -17.87 -0.08 12.00
N PHE A 71 -19.18 -0.22 11.95
CA PHE A 71 -19.88 -1.41 12.43
C PHE A 71 -19.36 -2.66 11.72
N ILE A 72 -19.36 -2.66 10.38
CA ILE A 72 -18.84 -3.79 9.58
C ILE A 72 -17.38 -4.10 9.88
N LEU A 73 -16.55 -3.08 10.07
CA LEU A 73 -15.13 -3.28 10.43
C LEU A 73 -14.97 -3.86 11.84
N GLY A 74 -15.84 -3.47 12.77
CA GLY A 74 -15.91 -4.07 14.11
C GLY A 74 -16.26 -5.56 14.06
N GLU A 75 -17.31 -5.91 13.33
CA GLU A 75 -17.74 -7.29 13.14
C GLU A 75 -16.66 -8.12 12.40
N LEU A 76 -16.06 -7.56 11.34
CA LEU A 76 -14.94 -8.17 10.63
C LEU A 76 -13.76 -8.50 11.59
N ASN A 77 -13.46 -7.60 12.51
CA ASN A 77 -12.40 -7.83 13.49
C ASN A 77 -12.71 -8.93 14.48
N LYS A 78 -13.98 -9.12 14.86
CA LYS A 78 -14.39 -10.26 15.71
C LYS A 78 -14.10 -11.59 15.03
N PHE A 79 -14.47 -11.72 13.73
CA PHE A 79 -14.15 -12.92 12.95
C PHE A 79 -12.65 -13.14 12.79
N LYS A 80 -11.88 -12.07 12.58
CA LYS A 80 -10.42 -12.17 12.50
C LYS A 80 -9.76 -12.56 13.82
N ALA A 81 -10.31 -12.08 14.94
CA ALA A 81 -9.81 -12.42 16.28
C ALA A 81 -10.10 -13.88 16.66
N SER A 82 -11.19 -14.46 16.13
CA SER A 82 -11.56 -15.87 16.34
C SER A 82 -10.80 -16.85 15.43
N GLU A 83 -10.12 -16.35 14.41
CA GLU A 83 -9.31 -17.16 13.49
C GLU A 83 -7.89 -17.34 14.04
N ASP A 84 -7.28 -18.48 13.73
CA ASP A 84 -5.87 -18.72 14.02
C ASP A 84 -4.99 -17.66 13.32
N GLN A 85 -4.19 -16.94 14.12
CA GLN A 85 -3.37 -15.84 13.62
C GLN A 85 -2.22 -16.29 12.71
N ASP A 86 -1.79 -17.55 12.80
CA ASP A 86 -0.77 -18.14 11.93
C ASP A 86 -1.34 -18.49 10.55
N VAL A 87 -2.64 -18.73 10.49
CA VAL A 87 -3.39 -19.04 9.27
C VAL A 87 -3.89 -17.77 8.59
N LEU A 88 -4.20 -16.72 9.36
CA LEU A 88 -4.78 -15.49 8.87
C LEU A 88 -3.77 -14.59 8.14
N VAL A 89 -3.97 -14.37 6.83
CA VAL A 89 -3.09 -13.54 6.00
C VAL A 89 -3.27 -12.04 6.22
N ASN A 90 -4.49 -11.61 6.56
CA ASN A 90 -4.79 -10.21 6.79
C ASN A 90 -5.04 -9.89 8.26
N LYS A 91 -4.18 -9.03 8.79
CA LYS A 91 -4.21 -8.60 10.20
C LYS A 91 -5.50 -7.87 10.59
N LEU A 92 -5.77 -7.79 11.88
CA LEU A 92 -6.84 -6.97 12.47
C LEU A 92 -6.78 -5.52 11.95
N ILE A 93 -7.95 -4.92 11.75
CA ILE A 93 -8.08 -3.52 11.36
C ILE A 93 -8.29 -2.73 12.65
N PHE A 94 -7.30 -1.97 13.07
CA PHE A 94 -7.45 -1.06 14.19
C PHE A 94 -8.31 0.14 13.77
N LEU A 95 -9.47 0.27 14.38
CA LEU A 95 -10.33 1.44 14.21
C LEU A 95 -9.73 2.59 15.02
N LYS A 96 -9.02 3.49 14.34
CA LYS A 96 -8.50 4.72 14.98
C LYS A 96 -9.66 5.65 15.30
N THR A 97 -9.69 6.20 16.52
CA THR A 97 -10.60 7.28 16.86
C THR A 97 -10.36 8.51 15.98
N LYS A 98 -11.35 9.42 15.93
CA LYS A 98 -11.19 10.68 15.16
C LYS A 98 -9.98 11.47 15.67
N GLU A 99 -9.80 11.51 16.99
CA GLU A 99 -8.68 12.18 17.67
C GLU A 99 -7.33 11.55 17.29
N ALA A 100 -7.25 10.22 17.33
CA ALA A 100 -6.03 9.50 16.94
C ALA A 100 -5.64 9.75 15.48
N ARG A 101 -6.64 9.81 14.56
CA ARG A 101 -6.40 10.18 13.16
C ARG A 101 -5.96 11.63 12.98
N LEU A 102 -6.56 12.55 13.71
CA LEU A 102 -6.19 13.96 13.66
C LEU A 102 -4.77 14.18 14.19
N LYS A 103 -4.40 13.49 15.27
CA LYS A 103 -3.04 13.52 15.82
C LYS A 103 -2.03 13.02 14.80
N GLU A 104 -2.25 11.83 14.23
CA GLU A 104 -1.36 11.25 13.21
C GLU A 104 -1.20 12.15 11.97
N ASN A 105 -2.30 12.77 11.52
CA ASN A 105 -2.25 13.69 10.38
C ASN A 105 -1.46 14.95 10.71
N ARG A 106 -1.57 15.49 11.93
CA ARG A 106 -0.76 16.63 12.38
C ARG A 106 0.73 16.26 12.44
N GLU A 107 1.07 15.11 13.02
CA GLU A 107 2.45 14.61 13.08
C GLU A 107 3.05 14.47 11.67
N LYS A 108 2.33 13.83 10.74
CA LYS A 108 2.76 13.75 9.33
C LYS A 108 2.91 15.10 8.66
N TYR A 109 2.00 16.03 8.92
CA TYR A 109 2.09 17.39 8.38
C TYR A 109 3.35 18.11 8.88
N HIS A 110 3.65 18.02 10.17
CA HIS A 110 4.86 18.61 10.76
C HIS A 110 6.13 17.97 10.19
N GLU A 111 6.17 16.65 10.07
CA GLU A 111 7.30 15.92 9.46
C GLU A 111 7.53 16.35 7.99
N THR A 112 6.45 16.39 7.20
CA THR A 112 6.52 16.83 5.79
C THR A 112 6.98 18.28 5.68
N ASN A 113 6.52 19.15 6.58
CA ASN A 113 6.90 20.57 6.56
C ASN A 113 8.37 20.76 6.94
N ALA A 114 8.87 20.00 7.92
CA ALA A 114 10.30 19.99 8.28
C ALA A 114 11.18 19.51 7.11
N GLN A 115 10.75 18.47 6.38
CA GLN A 115 11.45 17.98 5.19
C GLN A 115 11.47 19.03 4.06
N LEU A 116 10.34 19.72 3.85
CA LEU A 116 10.26 20.81 2.86
C LEU A 116 11.18 21.98 3.26
N GLN A 117 11.16 22.40 4.51
CA GLN A 117 12.05 23.45 5.01
C GLN A 117 13.53 23.08 4.83
N TYR A 118 13.90 21.84 5.19
CA TYR A 118 15.25 21.32 4.96
C TYR A 118 15.61 21.34 3.47
N TYR A 119 14.70 20.90 2.60
CA TYR A 119 14.92 20.92 1.16
C TYR A 119 15.16 22.35 0.64
N TYR A 120 14.33 23.34 1.02
CA TYR A 120 14.49 24.71 0.56
C TYR A 120 15.79 25.33 1.09
N ALA A 121 16.16 25.09 2.33
CA ALA A 121 17.39 25.56 2.93
C ALA A 121 18.66 24.99 2.25
N ASN A 122 18.56 23.75 1.73
CA ASN A 122 19.70 23.06 1.13
C ASN A 122 19.57 22.87 -0.38
N LYS A 123 18.58 23.48 -1.03
CA LYS A 123 18.25 23.28 -2.45
C LYS A 123 19.45 23.44 -3.39
N PHE A 124 20.27 24.44 -3.16
CA PHE A 124 21.46 24.67 -3.97
C PHE A 124 22.44 23.50 -3.87
N LYS A 125 22.80 23.10 -2.64
CA LYS A 125 23.73 21.98 -2.38
C LYS A 125 23.22 20.67 -2.94
N ILE A 126 21.92 20.38 -2.77
CA ILE A 126 21.28 19.15 -3.28
C ILE A 126 21.32 19.12 -4.80
N ASN A 127 20.96 20.21 -5.45
CA ASN A 127 20.94 20.27 -6.93
C ASN A 127 22.35 20.21 -7.50
N ARG A 128 23.31 20.88 -6.88
CA ARG A 128 24.73 20.78 -7.26
C ARG A 128 25.24 19.34 -7.20
N ALA A 129 24.99 18.65 -6.08
CA ALA A 129 25.37 17.24 -5.93
C ALA A 129 24.70 16.33 -6.97
N ASN A 130 23.43 16.58 -7.30
CA ASN A 130 22.71 15.83 -8.33
C ASN A 130 23.30 16.04 -9.73
N VAL A 131 23.74 17.25 -10.06
CA VAL A 131 24.43 17.54 -11.34
C VAL A 131 25.72 16.74 -11.42
N LEU A 132 26.58 16.81 -10.41
CA LEU A 132 27.85 16.07 -10.36
C LEU A 132 27.61 14.54 -10.43
N LYS A 133 26.63 14.02 -9.71
CA LYS A 133 26.26 12.59 -9.75
C LYS A 133 25.79 12.17 -11.15
N LYS A 134 25.03 13.02 -11.83
CA LYS A 134 24.57 12.76 -13.19
C LYS A 134 25.72 12.74 -14.19
N MET A 135 26.66 13.68 -14.07
CA MET A 135 27.87 13.72 -14.90
C MET A 135 28.67 12.42 -14.74
N LYS A 136 29.00 12.02 -13.51
CA LYS A 136 29.71 10.76 -13.22
C LYS A 136 29.00 9.53 -13.79
N LYS A 137 27.65 9.51 -13.75
CA LYS A 137 26.87 8.37 -14.26
C LYS A 137 26.80 8.31 -15.78
N THR A 138 26.75 9.44 -16.45
CA THR A 138 26.44 9.51 -17.89
C THR A 138 27.63 9.86 -18.75
N GLY A 139 28.74 10.33 -18.16
CA GLY A 139 29.91 10.90 -18.90
C GLY A 139 29.57 12.14 -19.76
N ARG A 140 28.38 12.76 -19.53
CA ARG A 140 27.90 13.89 -20.33
C ARG A 140 28.01 15.19 -19.56
N LEU A 141 28.55 16.20 -20.23
CA LEU A 141 28.60 17.58 -19.73
C LEU A 141 27.19 18.20 -19.74
N PRO A 142 26.76 18.86 -18.66
CA PRO A 142 25.58 19.71 -18.68
C PRO A 142 25.86 21.00 -19.46
N GLN A 143 24.79 21.74 -19.78
CA GLN A 143 24.93 23.04 -20.41
C GLN A 143 25.77 23.99 -19.54
N GLU A 144 26.56 24.86 -20.16
CA GLU A 144 27.46 25.83 -19.49
C GLU A 144 26.72 26.69 -18.43
N GLY A 145 25.51 27.13 -18.74
CA GLY A 145 24.66 27.85 -17.78
C GLY A 145 24.32 27.06 -16.52
N THR A 146 24.30 25.72 -16.59
CA THR A 146 24.08 24.86 -15.41
C THR A 146 25.34 24.78 -14.55
N LEU A 147 26.52 24.69 -15.18
CA LEU A 147 27.80 24.68 -14.47
C LEU A 147 27.99 25.97 -13.70
N ARG A 148 27.81 27.13 -14.38
CA ARG A 148 27.84 28.45 -13.71
C ARG A 148 26.83 28.60 -12.59
N LYS A 149 25.59 28.19 -12.81
CA LYS A 149 24.51 28.28 -11.80
C LYS A 149 24.84 27.54 -10.50
N TYR A 150 25.51 26.43 -10.57
CA TYR A 150 25.84 25.60 -9.41
C TYR A 150 27.30 25.70 -9.01
N GLU A 151 28.04 26.68 -9.54
CA GLU A 151 29.44 26.96 -9.19
C GLU A 151 30.32 25.70 -9.30
N ILE A 152 30.16 24.93 -10.39
CA ILE A 152 30.94 23.72 -10.64
C ILE A 152 32.19 24.12 -11.36
N SER A 153 33.36 23.86 -10.77
CA SER A 153 34.66 24.19 -11.34
C SER A 153 35.07 23.23 -12.46
N GLN A 154 36.02 23.65 -13.31
CA GLN A 154 36.58 22.80 -14.37
C GLN A 154 37.22 21.53 -13.77
N GLU A 155 37.91 21.65 -12.65
CA GLU A 155 38.53 20.50 -11.97
C GLU A 155 37.49 19.46 -11.53
N GLU A 156 36.30 19.89 -11.06
CA GLU A 156 35.21 19.00 -10.70
C GLU A 156 34.56 18.35 -11.92
N VAL A 157 34.54 19.06 -13.04
CA VAL A 157 34.12 18.53 -14.36
C VAL A 157 35.05 17.41 -14.78
N ASP A 158 36.36 17.67 -14.78
CA ASP A 158 37.41 16.72 -15.20
C ASP A 158 37.42 15.47 -14.29
N ALA A 159 37.12 15.63 -13.01
CA ALA A 159 37.01 14.51 -12.07
C ALA A 159 35.71 13.66 -12.25
N CYS A 160 34.77 14.09 -13.09
CA CYS A 160 33.50 13.42 -13.33
C CYS A 160 33.41 12.71 -14.69
N ILE A 161 34.34 12.96 -15.58
CA ILE A 161 34.43 12.40 -16.94
C ILE A 161 35.57 11.39 -17.01
#